data_75e7432507f0bf2f9cb88ff276b40523
#
_entry.id   75e7432507f0bf2f9cb88ff276b40523
#
_cell.length_a   1.000
_cell.length_b   1.000
_cell.length_c   1.000
_cell.angle_alpha   90.00
_cell.angle_beta   90.00
_cell.angle_gamma   90.00
#
_symmetry.space_group_name_H-M   'P 1'
#
loop_
_entity.id
_entity.type
_entity.pdbx_description
1 polymer ?
#
loop_
_entity_poly.entity_id
_entity_poly.type
_entity_poly.pdbx_seq_one_letter_code
_entity_poly.pdbx_strand_id
1 'polypeptide(L)'
;PLRVHTFGGGTWKSEFALLAGLPSTDFGALASGVFYSVVPHIRSGLIRNLKAAGYYCVALSPFTKGNYNAKAAYDHFGFDLMLQPQELGYPAPLSKNLWHIGSDEMLQYAQMILEKRHPALENITQPMLVYVLTMKEHGPYRADTPNHYELVADGLPDKSIACLNDYAGRIAALNDATEAFNSWLQTRGRDYVFAYFGDHQANFETATPPKKGRFTNPDYVTQAFIRSSLDYAPQEQPEILDLAFFGGLILEAAGIAPQDDFMRANTAM
;
A
#
# COMPACT_ATOMS: atom_id res chain seq x y z
N PRO A 1 -3.31 11.15 9.31
CA PRO A 1 -2.38 10.22 9.98
C PRO A 1 -2.97 8.82 10.10
N LEU A 2 -2.15 7.79 9.90
CA LEU A 2 -2.55 6.39 9.89
C LEU A 2 -1.72 5.59 10.88
N ARG A 3 -2.36 4.85 11.78
CA ARG A 3 -1.71 3.91 12.69
C ARG A 3 -1.43 2.61 11.97
N VAL A 4 -0.16 2.19 11.95
CA VAL A 4 0.30 0.92 11.40
C VAL A 4 0.88 0.03 12.50
N HIS A 5 1.03 -1.27 12.25
CA HIS A 5 1.38 -2.26 13.27
C HIS A 5 2.79 -2.85 13.09
N THR A 6 3.62 -2.19 12.28
CA THR A 6 5.01 -2.57 12.05
C THR A 6 5.89 -1.35 11.84
N PHE A 7 7.20 -1.50 12.07
CA PHE A 7 8.20 -0.45 11.93
C PHE A 7 9.42 -1.00 11.19
N GLY A 8 9.92 -0.23 10.22
CA GLY A 8 11.17 -0.55 9.52
C GLY A 8 11.15 -1.80 8.66
N GLY A 9 9.96 -2.34 8.35
CA GLY A 9 9.76 -3.54 7.56
C GLY A 9 8.55 -4.34 8.02
N GLY A 10 8.31 -5.48 7.35
CA GLY A 10 7.16 -6.33 7.63
C GLY A 10 5.90 -5.87 6.93
N THR A 11 6.03 -5.40 5.70
CA THR A 11 4.95 -4.93 4.80
C THR A 11 3.70 -5.81 4.86
N TRP A 12 3.86 -7.15 4.89
CA TRP A 12 2.73 -8.10 4.97
C TRP A 12 1.84 -7.93 6.21
N LYS A 13 2.34 -7.30 7.30
CA LYS A 13 1.52 -7.00 8.49
C LYS A 13 0.56 -5.85 8.23
N SER A 14 1.02 -4.84 7.52
CA SER A 14 0.19 -3.70 7.10
C SER A 14 -0.76 -4.09 5.97
N GLU A 15 -0.29 -4.89 5.00
CA GLU A 15 -1.18 -5.49 4.00
C GLU A 15 -2.28 -6.31 4.65
N PHE A 16 -1.94 -7.13 5.66
CA PHE A 16 -2.91 -7.91 6.42
C PHE A 16 -3.94 -6.99 7.10
N ALA A 17 -3.49 -5.92 7.76
CA ALA A 17 -4.39 -5.00 8.44
C ALA A 17 -5.39 -4.36 7.47
N LEU A 18 -4.93 -3.87 6.32
CA LEU A 18 -5.80 -3.31 5.29
C LEU A 18 -6.77 -4.35 4.71
N LEU A 19 -6.24 -5.51 4.29
CA LEU A 19 -6.99 -6.48 3.50
C LEU A 19 -7.97 -7.31 4.34
N ALA A 20 -7.58 -7.62 5.59
CA ALA A 20 -8.41 -8.37 6.53
C ALA A 20 -9.30 -7.49 7.42
N GLY A 21 -8.97 -6.19 7.57
CA GLY A 21 -9.64 -5.32 8.55
C GLY A 21 -9.30 -5.63 10.01
N LEU A 22 -8.14 -6.26 10.27
CA LEU A 22 -7.70 -6.72 11.58
C LEU A 22 -6.21 -6.42 11.77
N PRO A 23 -5.76 -5.85 12.90
CA PRO A 23 -4.35 -5.69 13.17
C PRO A 23 -3.66 -7.04 13.37
N SER A 24 -2.47 -7.21 12.79
CA SER A 24 -1.69 -8.45 12.95
C SER A 24 -1.33 -8.73 14.42
N THR A 25 -1.24 -7.71 15.24
CA THR A 25 -0.93 -7.77 16.67
C THR A 25 -1.94 -8.56 17.49
N ASP A 26 -3.19 -8.67 17.02
CA ASP A 26 -4.26 -9.40 17.70
C ASP A 26 -4.02 -10.92 17.70
N PHE A 27 -3.10 -11.40 16.88
CA PHE A 27 -2.81 -12.82 16.71
C PHE A 27 -1.59 -13.29 17.53
N GLY A 28 -1.06 -12.48 18.44
CA GLY A 28 -0.02 -12.87 19.37
C GLY A 28 1.20 -13.50 18.69
N ALA A 29 1.53 -14.74 19.01
CA ALA A 29 2.67 -15.45 18.44
C ALA A 29 2.57 -15.66 16.91
N LEU A 30 1.38 -15.64 16.33
CA LEU A 30 1.16 -15.79 14.88
C LEU A 30 1.33 -14.47 14.12
N ALA A 31 1.47 -13.34 14.80
CA ALA A 31 1.56 -12.00 14.20
C ALA A 31 2.69 -11.87 13.15
N SER A 32 3.82 -12.53 13.35
CA SER A 32 4.95 -12.50 12.42
C SER A 32 4.71 -13.29 11.13
N GLY A 33 3.84 -14.30 11.19
CA GLY A 33 3.53 -15.21 10.08
C GLY A 33 2.07 -15.16 9.64
N VAL A 34 1.37 -14.02 9.77
CA VAL A 34 -0.07 -13.91 9.47
C VAL A 34 -0.43 -14.38 8.05
N PHE A 35 0.44 -14.15 7.06
CA PHE A 35 0.21 -14.61 5.68
C PHE A 35 0.26 -16.13 5.52
N TYR A 36 0.95 -16.83 6.42
CA TYR A 36 1.03 -18.30 6.41
C TYR A 36 -0.06 -18.94 7.27
N SER A 37 -0.29 -18.40 8.46
CA SER A 37 -1.05 -19.10 9.51
C SER A 37 -2.44 -18.52 9.77
N VAL A 38 -2.69 -17.25 9.44
CA VAL A 38 -3.96 -16.57 9.73
C VAL A 38 -4.79 -16.36 8.46
N VAL A 39 -4.18 -15.84 7.40
CA VAL A 39 -4.88 -15.52 6.13
C VAL A 39 -5.69 -16.68 5.57
N PRO A 40 -5.24 -17.97 5.62
CA PRO A 40 -6.06 -19.09 5.15
C PRO A 40 -7.42 -19.24 5.86
N HIS A 41 -7.56 -18.64 7.03
CA HIS A 41 -8.78 -18.70 7.86
C HIS A 41 -9.64 -17.42 7.77
N ILE A 42 -9.17 -16.37 7.11
CA ILE A 42 -9.91 -15.12 6.91
C ILE A 42 -11.08 -15.36 5.95
N ARG A 43 -12.29 -14.92 6.31
CA ARG A 43 -13.51 -15.11 5.52
C ARG A 43 -14.19 -13.81 5.11
N SER A 44 -13.71 -12.67 5.60
CA SER A 44 -14.17 -11.33 5.28
C SER A 44 -12.97 -10.44 4.91
N GLY A 45 -13.20 -9.16 4.66
CA GLY A 45 -12.20 -8.15 4.38
C GLY A 45 -12.45 -7.40 3.06
N LEU A 46 -11.58 -6.46 2.75
CA LEU A 46 -11.74 -5.53 1.64
C LEU A 46 -11.97 -6.24 0.29
N ILE A 47 -11.10 -7.17 -0.08
CA ILE A 47 -11.15 -7.81 -1.41
C ILE A 47 -12.43 -8.63 -1.58
N ARG A 48 -12.85 -9.37 -0.55
CA ARG A 48 -14.08 -10.16 -0.62
C ARG A 48 -15.32 -9.30 -0.78
N ASN A 49 -15.37 -8.14 -0.13
CA ASN A 49 -16.46 -7.19 -0.27
C ASN A 49 -16.48 -6.56 -1.68
N LEU A 50 -15.32 -6.19 -2.23
CA LEU A 50 -15.22 -5.72 -3.61
C LEU A 50 -15.61 -6.80 -4.62
N LYS A 51 -15.24 -8.06 -4.40
CA LYS A 51 -15.64 -9.20 -5.22
C LYS A 51 -17.16 -9.40 -5.19
N ALA A 52 -17.77 -9.33 -4.01
CA ALA A 52 -19.22 -9.43 -3.86
C ALA A 52 -19.97 -8.27 -4.56
N ALA A 53 -19.32 -7.09 -4.67
CA ALA A 53 -19.79 -5.95 -5.44
C ALA A 53 -19.48 -6.06 -6.96
N GLY A 54 -18.91 -7.18 -7.41
CA GLY A 54 -18.69 -7.46 -8.83
C GLY A 54 -17.34 -6.98 -9.39
N TYR A 55 -16.40 -6.58 -8.54
CA TYR A 55 -15.06 -6.13 -8.97
C TYR A 55 -14.17 -7.29 -9.37
N TYR A 56 -13.31 -7.05 -10.36
CA TYR A 56 -12.14 -7.88 -10.66
C TYR A 56 -10.92 -7.30 -9.95
N CYS A 57 -10.26 -8.09 -9.09
CA CYS A 57 -9.21 -7.60 -8.19
C CYS A 57 -7.84 -8.11 -8.63
N VAL A 58 -6.93 -7.18 -8.95
CA VAL A 58 -5.55 -7.45 -9.38
C VAL A 58 -4.58 -6.91 -8.35
N ALA A 59 -3.59 -7.72 -7.96
CA ALA A 59 -2.43 -7.28 -7.20
C ALA A 59 -1.23 -7.12 -8.15
N LEU A 60 -0.54 -5.99 -8.06
CA LEU A 60 0.71 -5.71 -8.76
C LEU A 60 1.83 -5.57 -7.73
N SER A 61 2.80 -6.47 -7.76
CA SER A 61 3.91 -6.50 -6.82
C SER A 61 5.25 -6.58 -7.53
N PRO A 62 6.28 -5.83 -7.10
CA PRO A 62 7.62 -5.92 -7.63
C PRO A 62 8.38 -7.15 -7.16
N PHE A 63 7.77 -7.96 -6.29
CA PHE A 63 8.35 -9.18 -5.75
C PHE A 63 7.88 -10.43 -6.46
N THR A 64 8.72 -11.46 -6.37
CA THR A 64 8.34 -12.80 -6.81
C THR A 64 7.12 -13.31 -6.04
N LYS A 65 6.27 -14.07 -6.71
CA LYS A 65 5.00 -14.58 -6.17
C LYS A 65 5.16 -15.40 -4.88
N GLY A 66 6.34 -15.99 -4.67
CA GLY A 66 6.65 -16.74 -3.45
C GLY A 66 7.18 -15.87 -2.28
N ASN A 67 7.53 -14.62 -2.52
CA ASN A 67 8.07 -13.76 -1.46
C ASN A 67 7.02 -13.60 -0.34
N TYR A 68 7.43 -13.80 0.92
CA TYR A 68 6.60 -13.81 2.14
C TYR A 68 5.21 -14.47 1.97
N ASN A 69 5.09 -15.48 1.10
CA ASN A 69 3.85 -16.20 0.79
C ASN A 69 2.77 -15.32 0.09
N ALA A 70 3.16 -14.24 -0.58
CA ALA A 70 2.24 -13.23 -1.11
C ALA A 70 1.17 -13.84 -2.02
N LYS A 71 1.55 -14.67 -3.02
CA LYS A 71 0.58 -15.25 -3.96
C LYS A 71 -0.50 -16.06 -3.26
N ALA A 72 -0.11 -16.96 -2.35
CA ALA A 72 -1.07 -17.79 -1.62
C ALA A 72 -1.96 -16.92 -0.70
N ALA A 73 -1.38 -15.92 -0.03
CA ALA A 73 -2.15 -15.00 0.80
C ALA A 73 -3.15 -14.18 -0.03
N TYR A 74 -2.73 -13.63 -1.17
CA TYR A 74 -3.62 -12.85 -2.04
C TYR A 74 -4.75 -13.72 -2.62
N ASP A 75 -4.48 -14.97 -2.99
CA ASP A 75 -5.52 -15.92 -3.42
C ASP A 75 -6.56 -16.15 -2.30
N HIS A 76 -6.09 -16.31 -1.06
CA HIS A 76 -6.99 -16.47 0.10
C HIS A 76 -7.77 -15.20 0.42
N PHE A 77 -7.22 -14.01 0.24
CA PHE A 77 -7.97 -12.76 0.35
C PHE A 77 -9.04 -12.61 -0.73
N GLY A 78 -8.86 -13.27 -1.89
CA GLY A 78 -9.83 -13.25 -2.98
C GLY A 78 -9.41 -12.46 -4.21
N PHE A 79 -8.14 -12.10 -4.36
CA PHE A 79 -7.64 -11.52 -5.62
C PHE A 79 -7.81 -12.50 -6.78
N ASP A 80 -8.19 -11.99 -7.94
CA ASP A 80 -8.32 -12.78 -9.17
C ASP A 80 -6.99 -13.03 -9.86
N LEU A 81 -6.07 -12.08 -9.74
CA LEU A 81 -4.80 -12.11 -10.44
C LEU A 81 -3.72 -11.41 -9.64
N MET A 82 -2.52 -11.98 -9.60
CA MET A 82 -1.30 -11.31 -9.13
C MET A 82 -0.31 -11.22 -10.29
N LEU A 83 0.10 -10.01 -10.62
CA LEU A 83 1.08 -9.70 -11.65
C LEU A 83 2.37 -9.13 -11.06
N GLN A 84 3.47 -9.38 -11.76
CA GLN A 84 4.75 -8.72 -11.58
C GLN A 84 4.99 -7.78 -12.77
N PRO A 85 5.77 -6.69 -12.64
CA PRO A 85 6.13 -5.81 -13.75
C PRO A 85 6.74 -6.56 -14.95
N GLN A 86 7.46 -7.65 -14.70
CA GLN A 86 8.06 -8.49 -15.75
C GLN A 86 7.01 -9.15 -16.64
N GLU A 87 5.82 -9.47 -16.12
CA GLU A 87 4.69 -9.99 -16.90
C GLU A 87 4.05 -8.90 -17.79
N LEU A 88 4.37 -7.65 -17.53
CA LEU A 88 3.93 -6.48 -18.28
C LEU A 88 5.04 -5.85 -19.12
N GLY A 89 6.18 -6.55 -19.29
CA GLY A 89 7.27 -6.13 -20.16
C GLY A 89 8.50 -5.53 -19.49
N TYR A 90 8.56 -5.48 -18.15
CA TYR A 90 9.79 -5.05 -17.47
C TYR A 90 10.95 -6.00 -17.78
N PRO A 91 12.15 -5.50 -18.20
CA PRO A 91 13.23 -6.34 -18.73
C PRO A 91 14.04 -7.04 -17.64
N ALA A 92 13.40 -7.94 -16.89
CA ALA A 92 14.06 -8.76 -15.87
C ALA A 92 13.39 -10.15 -15.78
N PRO A 93 14.10 -11.18 -15.29
CA PRO A 93 13.50 -12.49 -15.06
C PRO A 93 12.40 -12.45 -13.99
N LEU A 94 11.36 -13.26 -14.14
CA LEU A 94 10.27 -13.39 -13.14
C LEU A 94 10.76 -13.85 -11.76
N SER A 95 11.92 -14.49 -11.69
CA SER A 95 12.54 -14.94 -10.43
C SER A 95 13.23 -13.82 -9.65
N LYS A 96 13.30 -12.60 -10.20
CA LYS A 96 14.02 -11.49 -9.59
C LYS A 96 13.06 -10.53 -8.89
N ASN A 97 13.33 -10.24 -7.61
CA ASN A 97 12.69 -9.14 -6.89
C ASN A 97 13.23 -7.78 -7.37
N LEU A 98 12.34 -6.83 -7.62
CA LEU A 98 12.68 -5.51 -8.16
C LEU A 98 12.73 -4.47 -7.03
N TRP A 99 13.76 -4.54 -6.17
CA TRP A 99 13.93 -3.64 -5.01
C TRP A 99 14.09 -2.15 -5.35
N HIS A 100 14.46 -1.84 -6.60
CA HIS A 100 14.80 -0.48 -7.01
C HIS A 100 13.95 0.04 -8.17
N ILE A 101 12.87 -0.67 -8.52
CA ILE A 101 11.93 -0.18 -9.53
C ILE A 101 11.32 1.14 -9.08
N GLY A 102 11.22 2.09 -9.99
CA GLY A 102 10.63 3.40 -9.73
C GLY A 102 9.14 3.29 -9.37
N SER A 103 8.66 4.15 -8.48
CA SER A 103 7.23 4.19 -8.16
C SER A 103 6.41 4.73 -9.33
N ASP A 104 6.98 5.59 -10.14
CA ASP A 104 6.43 6.03 -11.42
C ASP A 104 6.28 4.86 -12.42
N GLU A 105 7.29 3.98 -12.53
CA GLU A 105 7.21 2.77 -13.34
C GLU A 105 6.13 1.81 -12.82
N MET A 106 6.04 1.60 -11.50
CA MET A 106 4.98 0.77 -10.89
C MET A 106 3.60 1.31 -11.22
N LEU A 107 3.39 2.62 -11.16
CA LEU A 107 2.12 3.25 -11.49
C LEU A 107 1.83 3.20 -13.01
N GLN A 108 2.84 3.26 -13.88
CA GLN A 108 2.67 3.00 -15.32
C GLN A 108 2.18 1.56 -15.59
N TYR A 109 2.71 0.55 -14.88
CA TYR A 109 2.19 -0.81 -14.98
C TYR A 109 0.77 -0.93 -14.43
N ALA A 110 0.42 -0.19 -13.39
CA ALA A 110 -0.98 -0.08 -12.94
C ALA A 110 -1.89 0.53 -14.02
N GLN A 111 -1.42 1.54 -14.77
CA GLN A 111 -2.14 2.08 -15.93
C GLN A 111 -2.36 1.00 -17.00
N MET A 112 -1.32 0.24 -17.35
CA MET A 112 -1.43 -0.85 -18.32
C MET A 112 -2.47 -1.91 -17.89
N ILE A 113 -2.53 -2.25 -16.60
CA ILE A 113 -3.54 -3.15 -16.05
C ILE A 113 -4.94 -2.56 -16.22
N LEU A 114 -5.15 -1.30 -15.83
CA LEU A 114 -6.43 -0.60 -15.95
C LEU A 114 -6.86 -0.39 -17.41
N GLU A 115 -5.91 -0.33 -18.34
CA GLU A 115 -6.13 -0.31 -19.80
C GLU A 115 -6.26 -1.71 -20.41
N LYS A 116 -6.16 -2.77 -19.58
CA LYS A 116 -6.30 -4.16 -19.98
C LYS A 116 -5.24 -4.64 -21.01
N ARG A 117 -4.02 -4.08 -20.90
CA ARG A 117 -2.89 -4.42 -21.79
C ARG A 117 -2.18 -5.75 -21.46
N HIS A 118 -2.86 -6.65 -20.77
CA HIS A 118 -2.36 -7.98 -20.46
C HIS A 118 -3.37 -9.02 -20.94
N PRO A 119 -2.97 -10.14 -21.58
CA PRO A 119 -3.90 -11.12 -22.15
C PRO A 119 -4.97 -11.63 -21.17
N ALA A 120 -4.62 -11.83 -19.90
CA ALA A 120 -5.58 -12.25 -18.88
C ALA A 120 -6.66 -11.19 -18.55
N LEU A 121 -6.52 -9.96 -19.03
CA LEU A 121 -7.43 -8.85 -18.73
C LEU A 121 -8.29 -8.39 -19.91
N GLU A 122 -7.97 -8.83 -21.12
CA GLU A 122 -8.62 -8.35 -22.37
C GLU A 122 -10.14 -8.49 -22.35
N ASN A 123 -10.66 -9.55 -21.74
CA ASN A 123 -12.09 -9.86 -21.70
C ASN A 123 -12.77 -9.44 -20.38
N ILE A 124 -12.05 -8.77 -19.48
CA ILE A 124 -12.61 -8.33 -18.21
C ILE A 124 -13.53 -7.12 -18.47
N THR A 125 -14.80 -7.24 -18.13
CA THR A 125 -15.82 -6.17 -18.26
C THR A 125 -16.16 -5.50 -16.94
N GLN A 126 -15.85 -6.16 -15.83
CA GLN A 126 -16.11 -5.69 -14.48
C GLN A 126 -15.31 -4.41 -14.14
N PRO A 127 -15.77 -3.62 -13.16
CA PRO A 127 -14.92 -2.63 -12.53
C PRO A 127 -13.70 -3.32 -11.90
N MET A 128 -12.59 -2.62 -11.80
CA MET A 128 -11.33 -3.23 -11.35
C MET A 128 -10.81 -2.55 -10.11
N LEU A 129 -10.33 -3.36 -9.16
CA LEU A 129 -9.36 -2.93 -8.16
C LEU A 129 -7.96 -3.29 -8.66
N VAL A 130 -7.02 -2.34 -8.59
CA VAL A 130 -5.58 -2.60 -8.75
C VAL A 130 -4.88 -2.22 -7.47
N TYR A 131 -4.41 -3.22 -6.73
CA TYR A 131 -3.59 -3.06 -5.54
C TYR A 131 -2.12 -3.02 -5.95
N VAL A 132 -1.42 -1.93 -5.66
CA VAL A 132 -0.04 -1.71 -6.09
C VAL A 132 0.87 -1.62 -4.87
N LEU A 133 1.91 -2.45 -4.83
CA LEU A 133 3.00 -2.34 -3.89
C LEU A 133 4.16 -1.58 -4.55
N THR A 134 4.53 -0.41 -4.03
CA THR A 134 5.77 0.29 -4.43
C THR A 134 6.94 -0.16 -3.57
N MET A 135 8.18 0.08 -4.01
CA MET A 135 9.35 -0.42 -3.30
C MET A 135 10.55 0.53 -3.30
N LYS A 136 10.56 1.54 -4.15
CA LYS A 136 11.66 2.49 -4.28
C LYS A 136 11.97 3.22 -2.98
N GLU A 137 10.95 3.45 -2.17
CA GLU A 137 10.99 4.18 -0.90
C GLU A 137 11.61 3.35 0.24
N HIS A 138 11.75 2.02 0.04
CA HIS A 138 12.32 1.11 1.04
C HIS A 138 13.85 1.28 1.16
N GLY A 139 14.37 1.10 2.36
CA GLY A 139 15.81 1.04 2.59
C GLY A 139 16.54 -0.14 1.90
N PRO A 140 17.85 -0.19 1.88
CA PRO A 140 18.75 0.73 2.59
C PRO A 140 18.86 2.11 1.93
N TYR A 141 19.03 3.15 2.77
CA TYR A 141 19.23 4.51 2.29
C TYR A 141 20.72 4.80 2.14
N ARG A 142 21.07 5.58 1.12
CA ARG A 142 22.46 5.79 0.71
C ARG A 142 22.88 7.24 0.93
N ALA A 143 24.02 7.41 1.57
CA ALA A 143 24.61 8.72 1.79
C ALA A 143 25.30 9.31 0.54
N ASP A 144 25.56 8.46 -0.47
CA ASP A 144 26.25 8.81 -1.70
C ASP A 144 25.31 9.07 -2.90
N THR A 145 24.00 9.09 -2.65
CA THR A 145 23.01 9.39 -3.70
C THR A 145 22.96 10.90 -3.94
N PRO A 146 22.98 11.39 -5.21
CA PRO A 146 22.76 12.80 -5.50
C PRO A 146 21.38 13.23 -4.96
N ASN A 147 21.39 14.16 -4.00
CA ASN A 147 20.18 14.63 -3.35
C ASN A 147 19.80 16.03 -3.85
N HIS A 148 18.50 16.20 -4.07
CA HIS A 148 17.89 17.51 -4.35
C HIS A 148 17.39 18.21 -3.08
N TYR A 149 17.51 17.55 -1.93
CA TYR A 149 17.07 18.06 -0.63
C TYR A 149 18.26 18.27 0.29
N GLU A 150 18.27 19.41 0.96
CA GLU A 150 19.23 19.76 2.00
C GLU A 150 18.51 19.84 3.34
N LEU A 151 18.10 18.68 3.86
CA LEU A 151 17.56 18.63 5.22
C LEU A 151 18.69 18.88 6.21
N VAL A 152 18.42 19.75 7.16
CA VAL A 152 19.30 20.01 8.30
C VAL A 152 18.60 19.51 9.55
N ALA A 153 19.29 18.72 10.35
CA ALA A 153 18.76 18.22 11.62
C ALA A 153 19.87 18.28 12.68
N ASP A 154 19.65 19.13 13.67
CA ASP A 154 20.59 19.28 14.78
C ASP A 154 20.71 17.97 15.58
N GLY A 155 21.92 17.62 15.93
CA GLY A 155 22.22 16.46 16.77
C GLY A 155 22.24 15.10 16.04
N LEU A 156 22.09 15.08 14.72
CA LEU A 156 22.28 13.88 13.92
C LEU A 156 23.67 13.84 13.26
N PRO A 157 24.32 12.66 13.15
CA PRO A 157 25.53 12.49 12.35
C PRO A 157 25.27 12.81 10.86
N ASP A 158 26.27 13.35 10.15
CA ASP A 158 26.20 13.71 8.73
C ASP A 158 25.71 12.54 7.85
N LYS A 159 26.17 11.32 8.14
CA LYS A 159 25.71 10.12 7.44
C LYS A 159 24.21 9.89 7.60
N SER A 160 23.65 10.15 8.77
CA SER A 160 22.21 10.03 9.03
C SER A 160 21.43 11.09 8.27
N ILE A 161 21.94 12.33 8.24
CA ILE A 161 21.36 13.43 7.46
C ILE A 161 21.37 13.09 5.97
N ALA A 162 22.45 12.53 5.45
CA ALA A 162 22.57 12.12 4.06
C ALA A 162 21.57 10.99 3.71
N CYS A 163 21.36 10.00 4.58
CA CYS A 163 20.34 8.96 4.40
C CYS A 163 18.91 9.53 4.46
N LEU A 164 18.66 10.51 5.33
CA LEU A 164 17.36 11.21 5.38
C LEU A 164 17.09 11.98 4.09
N ASN A 165 18.12 12.60 3.51
CA ASN A 165 18.02 13.30 2.22
C ASN A 165 17.69 12.33 1.08
N ASP A 166 18.35 11.16 1.01
CA ASP A 166 18.01 10.10 0.04
C ASP A 166 16.55 9.66 0.19
N TYR A 167 16.10 9.40 1.42
CA TYR A 167 14.71 9.07 1.70
C TYR A 167 13.75 10.17 1.28
N ALA A 168 14.03 11.42 1.64
CA ALA A 168 13.20 12.57 1.25
C ALA A 168 13.08 12.70 -0.27
N GLY A 169 14.18 12.50 -1.01
CA GLY A 169 14.18 12.48 -2.46
C GLY A 169 13.29 11.38 -3.06
N ARG A 170 13.32 10.18 -2.47
CA ARG A 170 12.45 9.06 -2.89
C ARG A 170 10.98 9.34 -2.62
N ILE A 171 10.66 9.91 -1.44
CA ILE A 171 9.28 10.31 -1.10
C ILE A 171 8.76 11.40 -2.02
N ALA A 172 9.61 12.38 -2.38
CA ALA A 172 9.21 13.42 -3.34
C ALA A 172 8.91 12.81 -4.73
N ALA A 173 9.76 11.90 -5.21
CA ALA A 173 9.52 11.20 -6.47
C ALA A 173 8.22 10.37 -6.43
N LEU A 174 7.92 9.70 -5.31
CA LEU A 174 6.66 9.00 -5.11
C LEU A 174 5.47 9.98 -5.15
N ASN A 175 5.59 11.14 -4.49
CA ASN A 175 4.55 12.17 -4.52
C ASN A 175 4.27 12.63 -5.96
N ASP A 176 5.30 12.95 -6.73
CA ASP A 176 5.17 13.37 -8.13
C ASP A 176 4.52 12.26 -8.97
N ALA A 177 4.92 11.01 -8.77
CA ALA A 177 4.35 9.86 -9.46
C ALA A 177 2.85 9.66 -9.11
N THR A 178 2.47 9.83 -7.84
CA THR A 178 1.08 9.72 -7.40
C THR A 178 0.21 10.86 -7.93
N GLU A 179 0.72 12.08 -7.99
CA GLU A 179 0.02 13.24 -8.59
C GLU A 179 -0.17 13.05 -10.11
N ALA A 180 0.87 12.58 -10.81
CA ALA A 180 0.78 12.27 -12.23
C ALA A 180 -0.24 11.15 -12.50
N PHE A 181 -0.24 10.11 -11.69
CA PHE A 181 -1.21 9.01 -11.79
C PHE A 181 -2.64 9.47 -11.52
N ASN A 182 -2.85 10.29 -10.49
CA ASN A 182 -4.16 10.87 -10.21
C ASN A 182 -4.66 11.76 -11.35
N SER A 183 -3.79 12.57 -11.93
CA SER A 183 -4.11 13.39 -13.10
C SER A 183 -4.52 12.52 -14.30
N TRP A 184 -3.80 11.43 -14.54
CA TRP A 184 -4.18 10.46 -15.57
C TRP A 184 -5.54 9.80 -15.30
N LEU A 185 -5.84 9.41 -14.05
CA LEU A 185 -7.15 8.87 -13.69
C LEU A 185 -8.29 9.83 -14.04
N GLN A 186 -8.11 11.15 -13.79
CA GLN A 186 -9.08 12.19 -14.14
C GLN A 186 -9.35 12.26 -15.64
N THR A 187 -8.33 12.02 -16.49
CA THR A 187 -8.49 12.07 -17.96
C THR A 187 -9.28 10.90 -18.54
N ARG A 188 -9.50 9.83 -17.76
CA ARG A 188 -10.16 8.61 -18.26
C ARG A 188 -11.67 8.75 -18.47
N GLY A 189 -12.31 9.77 -17.89
CA GLY A 189 -13.78 9.96 -17.96
C GLY A 189 -14.55 8.80 -17.33
N ARG A 190 -13.97 8.15 -16.31
CA ARG A 190 -14.56 7.06 -15.53
C ARG A 190 -14.45 7.39 -14.05
N ASP A 191 -15.44 6.95 -13.29
CA ASP A 191 -15.37 7.04 -11.85
C ASP A 191 -14.19 6.24 -11.29
N TYR A 192 -13.54 6.80 -10.26
CA TYR A 192 -12.41 6.17 -9.61
C TYR A 192 -12.34 6.53 -8.12
N VAL A 193 -11.73 5.64 -7.37
CA VAL A 193 -11.20 5.90 -6.02
C VAL A 193 -9.70 5.59 -6.06
N PHE A 194 -8.89 6.55 -5.65
CA PHE A 194 -7.45 6.39 -5.50
C PHE A 194 -7.07 6.50 -4.03
N ALA A 195 -6.74 5.38 -3.41
CA ALA A 195 -6.31 5.30 -2.03
C ALA A 195 -4.81 5.03 -1.96
N TYR A 196 -4.13 5.72 -1.04
CA TYR A 196 -2.71 5.54 -0.75
C TYR A 196 -2.53 5.39 0.75
N PHE A 197 -1.57 4.56 1.16
CA PHE A 197 -1.10 4.48 2.53
C PHE A 197 0.38 4.10 2.59
N GLY A 198 1.09 4.63 3.59
CA GLY A 198 2.42 4.15 3.96
C GLY A 198 2.27 2.96 4.90
N ASP A 199 2.92 1.85 4.57
CA ASP A 199 2.80 0.58 5.28
C ASP A 199 3.59 0.54 6.60
N HIS A 200 4.70 1.27 6.68
CA HIS A 200 5.52 1.48 7.88
C HIS A 200 6.45 2.67 7.71
N GLN A 201 7.01 3.16 8.80
CA GLN A 201 8.09 4.15 8.73
C GLN A 201 9.42 3.53 8.33
N ALA A 202 10.29 4.37 7.78
CA ALA A 202 11.66 4.03 7.45
C ALA A 202 12.49 3.73 8.71
N ASN A 203 13.36 2.71 8.62
CA ASN A 203 14.39 2.45 9.62
C ASN A 203 15.74 2.90 9.06
N PHE A 204 16.36 3.89 9.69
CA PHE A 204 17.62 4.48 9.23
C PHE A 204 18.86 3.78 9.78
N GLU A 205 18.72 2.73 10.60
CA GLU A 205 19.83 1.96 11.21
C GLU A 205 20.86 2.81 11.95
N THR A 206 20.53 4.04 12.27
CA THR A 206 21.40 5.01 12.95
C THR A 206 20.75 5.45 14.26
N ALA A 207 21.58 5.84 15.23
CA ALA A 207 21.09 6.42 16.48
C ALA A 207 20.28 7.68 16.15
N THR A 208 18.97 7.58 16.25
CA THR A 208 18.07 8.73 16.15
C THR A 208 17.76 9.22 17.56
N PRO A 209 17.67 10.55 17.79
CA PRO A 209 17.19 11.05 19.07
C PRO A 209 15.78 10.51 19.36
N PRO A 210 15.39 10.41 20.65
CA PRO A 210 14.05 9.96 21.01
C PRO A 210 13.02 10.80 20.27
N LYS A 211 12.12 10.15 19.54
CA LYS A 211 11.09 10.83 18.78
C LYS A 211 10.13 11.54 19.74
N LYS A 212 10.14 12.86 19.71
CA LYS A 212 9.11 13.68 20.34
C LYS A 212 8.09 14.00 19.24
N GLY A 213 6.91 13.43 19.32
CA GLY A 213 5.86 13.64 18.34
C GLY A 213 4.53 13.96 19.00
N ARG A 214 3.62 14.50 18.21
CA ARG A 214 2.23 14.75 18.59
C ARG A 214 1.51 13.47 19.03
N PHE A 215 1.91 12.34 18.48
CA PHE A 215 1.21 11.07 18.66
C PHE A 215 1.95 10.13 19.62
N THR A 216 1.19 9.34 20.38
CA THR A 216 1.74 8.21 21.13
C THR A 216 2.32 7.18 20.15
N ASN A 217 3.53 6.67 20.45
CA ASN A 217 4.26 5.74 19.57
C ASN A 217 4.37 6.25 18.11
N PRO A 218 5.04 7.39 17.87
CA PRO A 218 5.11 8.02 16.56
C PRO A 218 5.78 7.15 15.50
N ASP A 219 6.57 6.14 15.88
CA ASP A 219 7.19 5.16 14.99
C ASP A 219 6.19 4.30 14.20
N TYR A 220 4.95 4.21 14.70
CA TYR A 220 3.85 3.47 14.11
C TYR A 220 2.80 4.38 13.47
N VAL A 221 3.19 5.59 13.07
CA VAL A 221 2.29 6.54 12.40
C VAL A 221 2.83 6.87 11.03
N THR A 222 2.01 6.63 10.01
CA THR A 222 2.28 6.95 8.61
C THR A 222 1.23 7.92 8.06
N GLN A 223 1.21 8.09 6.75
CA GLN A 223 0.25 8.94 6.05
C GLN A 223 -0.65 8.09 5.15
N ALA A 224 -1.89 8.52 4.99
CA ALA A 224 -2.80 7.97 4.02
C ALA A 224 -3.66 9.07 3.41
N PHE A 225 -4.18 8.82 2.21
CA PHE A 225 -5.23 9.64 1.61
C PHE A 225 -6.18 8.79 0.77
N ILE A 226 -7.38 9.31 0.58
CA ILE A 226 -8.34 8.80 -0.42
C ILE A 226 -8.73 9.99 -1.31
N ARG A 227 -8.69 9.80 -2.61
CA ARG A 227 -9.22 10.71 -3.63
C ARG A 227 -10.30 9.97 -4.42
N SER A 228 -11.42 10.59 -4.61
CA SER A 228 -12.55 10.01 -5.33
C SER A 228 -13.09 11.00 -6.36
N SER A 229 -13.50 10.50 -7.52
CA SER A 229 -14.30 11.27 -8.48
C SER A 229 -15.79 11.26 -8.13
N LEU A 230 -16.19 10.37 -7.22
CA LEU A 230 -17.55 10.29 -6.70
C LEU A 230 -17.79 11.39 -5.66
N ASP A 231 -19.04 11.72 -5.43
CA ASP A 231 -19.43 12.66 -4.37
C ASP A 231 -19.25 11.98 -3.00
N TYR A 232 -17.99 12.00 -2.54
CA TYR A 232 -17.58 11.42 -1.28
C TYR A 232 -17.21 12.55 -0.31
N ALA A 233 -18.04 12.75 0.70
CA ALA A 233 -17.73 13.60 1.83
C ALA A 233 -17.31 12.71 3.01
N PRO A 234 -16.00 12.67 3.36
CA PRO A 234 -15.55 11.87 4.49
C PRO A 234 -16.23 12.36 5.77
N GLN A 235 -16.70 11.42 6.58
CA GLN A 235 -17.17 11.73 7.93
C GLN A 235 -16.01 12.27 8.79
N GLU A 236 -16.33 12.88 9.92
CA GLU A 236 -15.30 13.33 10.86
C GLU A 236 -14.42 12.14 11.27
N GLN A 237 -13.14 12.22 10.92
CA GLN A 237 -12.19 11.15 11.18
C GLN A 237 -11.50 11.35 12.54
N PRO A 238 -11.14 10.27 13.25
CA PRO A 238 -10.33 10.36 14.45
C PRO A 238 -9.00 11.04 14.16
N GLU A 239 -8.37 11.63 15.18
CA GLU A 239 -7.05 12.27 15.04
C GLU A 239 -6.00 11.34 14.41
N ILE A 240 -6.13 10.04 14.65
CA ILE A 240 -5.36 8.96 14.04
C ILE A 240 -6.31 7.82 13.67
N LEU A 241 -6.34 7.44 12.43
CA LEU A 241 -7.07 6.27 11.95
C LEU A 241 -6.18 5.02 12.06
N ASP A 242 -6.73 3.90 12.52
CA ASP A 242 -6.03 2.61 12.43
C ASP A 242 -6.17 2.04 11.02
N LEU A 243 -5.06 1.47 10.49
CA LEU A 243 -5.01 0.90 9.14
C LEU A 243 -6.06 -0.22 8.93
N ALA A 244 -6.42 -0.94 9.98
CA ALA A 244 -7.45 -1.96 9.92
C ALA A 244 -8.84 -1.42 9.48
N PHE A 245 -9.12 -0.14 9.72
CA PHE A 245 -10.37 0.51 9.30
C PHE A 245 -10.28 1.21 7.95
N PHE A 246 -9.09 1.35 7.40
CA PHE A 246 -8.89 2.07 6.13
C PHE A 246 -9.59 1.37 4.95
N GLY A 247 -9.69 0.03 4.96
CA GLY A 247 -10.44 -0.73 3.97
C GLY A 247 -11.94 -0.38 3.94
N GLY A 248 -12.52 -0.12 5.10
CA GLY A 248 -13.91 0.34 5.22
C GLY A 248 -14.12 1.71 4.55
N LEU A 249 -13.21 2.65 4.77
CA LEU A 249 -13.26 3.97 4.14
C LEU A 249 -13.10 3.90 2.62
N ILE A 250 -12.30 2.96 2.10
CA ILE A 250 -12.17 2.72 0.65
C ILE A 250 -13.50 2.26 0.07
N LEU A 251 -14.21 1.33 0.73
CA LEU A 251 -15.55 0.89 0.30
C LEU A 251 -16.54 2.05 0.32
N GLU A 252 -16.55 2.83 1.39
CA GLU A 252 -17.42 4.01 1.51
C GLU A 252 -17.15 5.03 0.40
N ALA A 253 -15.88 5.38 0.14
CA ALA A 253 -15.49 6.30 -0.92
C ALA A 253 -15.85 5.79 -2.32
N ALA A 254 -15.99 4.48 -2.50
CA ALA A 254 -16.44 3.85 -3.73
C ALA A 254 -17.97 3.70 -3.81
N GLY A 255 -18.71 4.13 -2.80
CA GLY A 255 -20.17 3.96 -2.73
C GLY A 255 -20.58 2.50 -2.59
N ILE A 256 -19.72 1.63 -2.06
CA ILE A 256 -19.97 0.19 -1.94
C ILE A 256 -20.40 -0.12 -0.50
N ALA A 257 -21.65 -0.55 -0.34
CA ALA A 257 -22.14 -1.03 0.95
C ALA A 257 -21.42 -2.33 1.34
N PRO A 258 -20.89 -2.45 2.57
CA PRO A 258 -20.29 -3.69 3.05
C PRO A 258 -21.26 -4.86 2.99
N GLN A 259 -20.79 -6.00 2.48
CA GLN A 259 -21.61 -7.18 2.20
C GLN A 259 -21.74 -8.14 3.38
N ASP A 260 -20.92 -7.95 4.41
CA ASP A 260 -20.95 -8.78 5.62
C ASP A 260 -20.94 -7.94 6.91
N ASP A 261 -21.35 -8.55 8.03
CA ASP A 261 -21.50 -7.86 9.32
C ASP A 261 -20.15 -7.36 9.87
N PHE A 262 -19.06 -8.07 9.60
CA PHE A 262 -17.73 -7.67 10.04
C PHE A 262 -17.32 -6.35 9.36
N MET A 263 -17.42 -6.28 8.04
CA MET A 263 -17.08 -5.05 7.32
C MET A 263 -18.07 -3.92 7.60
N ARG A 264 -19.36 -4.22 7.87
CA ARG A 264 -20.31 -3.20 8.36
C ARG A 264 -19.87 -2.59 9.68
N ALA A 265 -19.42 -3.41 10.63
CA ALA A 265 -18.87 -2.92 11.89
C ALA A 265 -17.57 -2.15 11.70
N ASN A 266 -16.72 -2.59 10.77
CA ASN A 266 -15.44 -1.94 10.44
C ASN A 266 -15.62 -0.55 9.80
N THR A 267 -16.70 -0.33 9.04
CA THR A 267 -17.03 0.98 8.44
C THR A 267 -17.80 1.91 9.37
N ALA A 268 -18.44 1.39 10.41
CA ALA A 268 -19.26 2.19 11.32
C ALA A 268 -18.46 2.90 12.44
N MET A 269 -17.15 2.77 12.45
CA MET A 269 -16.24 3.37 13.44
C MET A 269 -15.61 4.65 12.92
#